data_62137ccc7b5d92242644f48183a85f40
#
_entry.id   62137ccc7b5d92242644f48183a85f40
#
_cell.length_a   1.000
_cell.length_b   1.000
_cell.length_c   1.000
_cell.angle_alpha   90.00
_cell.angle_beta   90.00
_cell.angle_gamma   90.00
#
_symmetry.space_group_name_H-M   'P 1'
#
loop_
_entity.id
_entity.type
_entity.pdbx_description
1 polymer ?
#
loop_
_entity_poly.entity_id
_entity_poly.type
_entity_poly.pdbx_seq_one_letter_code
_entity_poly.pdbx_strand_id
1 'polypeptide(L)'
;MGIAVVAGTQRRHQQSYVDTIKRIHDGEMGELVGGQCYWNGNGIWFREKNDPKTPWLANVSDFEWQCWNWYHWDWICGDHIVEQHIHNIDVMNWAFNGPPVKFTGMGGRQSRGNIPGNIWDHFAVEMEYANGARVMSMCRHTPKSTPRVAERLVGSRGFADLTQSGVATIKGAKPF
;
A
#
# COMPACT_ATOMS: atom_id res chain seq x y z
N MET A 1 19.57 4.35 -28.15
CA MET A 1 18.10 4.31 -28.10
C MET A 1 17.68 5.00 -26.81
N GLY A 2 16.86 6.05 -26.86
CA GLY A 2 16.23 6.62 -25.68
C GLY A 2 15.03 5.76 -25.29
N ILE A 3 15.07 5.12 -24.11
CA ILE A 3 13.97 4.32 -23.57
C ILE A 3 13.41 5.10 -22.40
N ALA A 4 12.09 5.32 -22.38
CA ALA A 4 11.40 5.87 -21.23
C ALA A 4 10.90 4.70 -20.36
N VAL A 5 11.23 4.74 -19.07
CA VAL A 5 10.74 3.80 -18.06
C VAL A 5 10.00 4.61 -17.00
N VAL A 6 8.74 4.27 -16.77
CA VAL A 6 7.89 4.97 -15.80
C VAL A 6 7.41 3.96 -14.75
N ALA A 7 7.75 4.18 -13.48
CA ALA A 7 7.14 3.48 -12.36
C ALA A 7 5.89 4.24 -11.91
N GLY A 8 4.76 3.53 -11.76
CA GLY A 8 3.47 4.16 -11.55
C GLY A 8 2.97 4.09 -10.11
N THR A 9 2.55 5.23 -9.57
CA THR A 9 1.65 5.34 -8.42
C THR A 9 0.29 5.79 -8.95
N GLN A 10 -0.54 4.83 -9.34
CA GLN A 10 -1.77 5.06 -10.14
C GLN A 10 -2.75 6.04 -9.48
N ARG A 11 -2.78 6.15 -8.15
CA ARG A 11 -3.66 7.07 -7.43
C ARG A 11 -3.39 8.54 -7.76
N ARG A 12 -2.15 8.89 -8.09
CA ARG A 12 -1.80 10.24 -8.56
C ARG A 12 -2.41 10.61 -9.91
N HIS A 13 -2.95 9.64 -10.63
CA HIS A 13 -3.61 9.78 -11.92
C HIS A 13 -5.12 9.46 -11.85
N GLN A 14 -5.66 9.17 -10.67
CA GLN A 14 -7.08 8.91 -10.46
C GLN A 14 -7.78 10.19 -10.02
N GLN A 15 -8.76 10.65 -10.82
CA GLN A 15 -9.38 11.97 -10.65
C GLN A 15 -9.92 12.22 -9.26
N SER A 16 -10.59 11.23 -8.64
CA SER A 16 -11.11 11.36 -7.27
C SER A 16 -10.01 11.64 -6.23
N TYR A 17 -8.84 11.04 -6.39
CA TYR A 17 -7.68 11.32 -5.53
C TYR A 17 -7.10 12.71 -5.81
N VAL A 18 -6.93 13.07 -7.07
CA VAL A 18 -6.42 14.39 -7.49
C VAL A 18 -7.29 15.51 -6.91
N ASP A 19 -8.61 15.40 -7.07
CA ASP A 19 -9.56 16.41 -6.57
C ASP A 19 -9.56 16.50 -5.04
N THR A 20 -9.53 15.35 -4.37
CA THR A 20 -9.54 15.29 -2.90
C THR A 20 -8.25 15.87 -2.32
N ILE A 21 -7.08 15.47 -2.83
CA ILE A 21 -5.79 15.99 -2.34
C ILE A 21 -5.67 17.48 -2.62
N LYS A 22 -6.13 17.95 -3.80
CA LYS A 22 -6.18 19.40 -4.08
C LYS A 22 -6.99 20.14 -3.02
N ARG A 23 -8.18 19.69 -2.65
CA ARG A 23 -9.02 20.30 -1.62
C ARG A 23 -8.37 20.30 -0.23
N ILE A 24 -7.64 19.23 0.09
CA ILE A 24 -6.84 19.13 1.31
C ILE A 24 -5.77 20.24 1.31
N HIS A 25 -5.02 20.37 0.21
CA HIS A 25 -3.98 21.39 0.07
C HIS A 25 -4.54 22.82 0.03
N ASP A 26 -5.77 23.01 -0.48
CA ASP A 26 -6.51 24.28 -0.42
C ASP A 26 -7.03 24.59 1.01
N GLY A 27 -6.77 23.71 1.99
CA GLY A 27 -7.09 23.93 3.40
C GLY A 27 -8.56 23.67 3.77
N GLU A 28 -9.34 22.98 2.95
CA GLU A 28 -10.77 22.75 3.22
C GLU A 28 -11.01 21.90 4.47
N MET A 29 -10.07 21.01 4.82
CA MET A 29 -10.10 20.20 6.03
C MET A 29 -9.34 20.83 7.22
N GLY A 30 -8.77 22.02 7.06
CA GLY A 30 -7.84 22.59 8.02
C GLY A 30 -6.46 21.91 7.97
N GLU A 31 -5.69 22.04 9.04
CA GLU A 31 -4.40 21.37 9.15
C GLU A 31 -4.59 19.85 9.32
N LEU A 32 -3.79 19.06 8.62
CA LEU A 32 -3.77 17.61 8.81
C LEU A 32 -3.15 17.26 10.16
N VAL A 33 -3.88 16.51 10.98
CA VAL A 33 -3.49 16.12 12.35
C VAL A 33 -3.21 14.62 12.46
N GLY A 34 -3.57 13.83 11.47
CA GLY A 34 -3.30 12.39 11.46
C GLY A 34 -3.96 11.67 10.30
N GLY A 35 -3.84 10.34 10.31
CA GLY A 35 -4.46 9.50 9.29
C GLY A 35 -4.23 8.02 9.50
N GLN A 36 -4.79 7.25 8.58
CA GLN A 36 -4.64 5.81 8.53
C GLN A 36 -4.60 5.36 7.07
N CYS A 37 -3.75 4.41 6.73
CA CYS A 37 -3.76 3.81 5.41
C CYS A 37 -3.62 2.29 5.48
N TYR A 38 -4.28 1.62 4.54
CA TYR A 38 -4.45 0.17 4.59
C TYR A 38 -4.27 -0.46 3.23
N TRP A 39 -3.45 -1.52 3.16
CA TRP A 39 -3.55 -2.54 2.13
C TRP A 39 -3.71 -3.91 2.78
N ASN A 40 -4.89 -4.17 3.28
CA ASN A 40 -5.22 -5.44 3.90
C ASN A 40 -5.84 -6.39 2.87
N GLY A 41 -5.03 -7.29 2.34
CA GLY A 41 -5.45 -8.29 1.35
C GLY A 41 -5.76 -9.66 1.94
N ASN A 42 -6.37 -10.50 1.13
CA ASN A 42 -6.78 -11.87 1.49
C ASN A 42 -5.66 -12.91 1.33
N GLY A 43 -4.59 -12.58 0.68
CA GLY A 43 -3.52 -13.48 0.31
C GLY A 43 -3.04 -13.18 -1.10
N ILE A 44 -1.97 -13.82 -1.49
CA ILE A 44 -1.35 -13.68 -2.80
C ILE A 44 -1.23 -15.04 -3.48
N TRP A 45 -1.18 -15.00 -4.79
CA TRP A 45 -1.01 -16.17 -5.63
C TRP A 45 0.36 -16.82 -5.40
N PHE A 46 0.44 -18.13 -5.61
CA PHE A 46 1.69 -18.91 -5.63
C PHE A 46 1.60 -19.98 -6.70
N ARG A 47 2.71 -20.29 -7.36
CA ARG A 47 2.81 -21.30 -8.42
C ARG A 47 3.78 -22.38 -8.01
N GLU A 48 3.25 -23.58 -7.78
CA GLU A 48 4.08 -24.75 -7.52
C GLU A 48 4.80 -25.21 -8.81
N LYS A 49 6.03 -25.73 -8.67
CA LYS A 49 6.76 -26.29 -9.83
C LYS A 49 6.01 -27.43 -10.51
N ASN A 50 5.26 -28.23 -9.74
CA ASN A 50 4.56 -29.42 -10.22
C ASN A 50 3.04 -29.23 -10.35
N ASP A 51 2.56 -27.98 -10.40
CA ASP A 51 1.13 -27.73 -10.62
C ASP A 51 0.75 -28.09 -12.06
N PRO A 52 -0.22 -28.99 -12.27
CA PRO A 52 -0.71 -29.33 -13.63
C PRO A 52 -1.19 -28.14 -14.45
N LYS A 53 -1.55 -27.04 -13.80
CA LYS A 53 -1.97 -25.79 -14.46
C LYS A 53 -0.80 -24.97 -14.99
N THR A 54 0.41 -25.25 -14.53
CA THR A 54 1.63 -24.53 -14.92
C THR A 54 2.76 -25.52 -15.26
N PRO A 55 2.54 -26.48 -16.22
CA PRO A 55 3.46 -27.59 -16.49
C PRO A 55 4.85 -27.11 -16.96
N TRP A 56 4.94 -25.90 -17.51
CA TRP A 56 6.22 -25.32 -17.95
C TRP A 56 7.16 -25.01 -16.77
N LEU A 57 6.64 -24.89 -15.52
CA LEU A 57 7.46 -24.62 -14.35
C LEU A 57 8.21 -25.85 -13.83
N ALA A 58 7.84 -27.06 -14.26
CA ALA A 58 8.44 -28.29 -13.74
C ALA A 58 9.96 -28.39 -13.99
N ASN A 59 10.44 -27.81 -15.10
CA ASN A 59 11.83 -27.93 -15.55
C ASN A 59 12.63 -26.62 -15.48
N VAL A 60 12.04 -25.53 -14.94
CA VAL A 60 12.76 -24.28 -14.80
C VAL A 60 13.74 -24.32 -13.62
N SER A 61 14.81 -23.54 -13.69
CA SER A 61 15.76 -23.35 -12.61
C SER A 61 15.06 -22.76 -11.36
N ASP A 62 15.68 -22.90 -10.19
CA ASP A 62 15.16 -22.26 -8.97
C ASP A 62 15.12 -20.75 -9.08
N PHE A 63 16.10 -20.15 -9.75
CA PHE A 63 16.12 -18.71 -10.02
C PHE A 63 14.91 -18.28 -10.88
N GLU A 64 14.67 -18.99 -11.98
CA GLU A 64 13.53 -18.70 -12.85
C GLU A 64 12.19 -18.91 -12.14
N TRP A 65 12.08 -19.98 -11.34
CA TRP A 65 10.89 -20.22 -10.54
C TRP A 65 10.65 -19.11 -9.51
N GLN A 66 11.69 -18.55 -8.88
CA GLN A 66 11.57 -17.35 -8.05
C GLN A 66 11.06 -16.16 -8.85
N CYS A 67 11.56 -15.93 -10.06
CA CYS A 67 11.06 -14.87 -10.94
C CYS A 67 9.57 -15.07 -11.30
N TRP A 68 9.10 -16.31 -11.52
CA TRP A 68 7.69 -16.61 -11.72
C TRP A 68 6.83 -16.40 -10.46
N ASN A 69 7.44 -16.46 -9.28
CA ASN A 69 6.84 -16.19 -7.98
C ASN A 69 7.40 -14.93 -7.33
N TRP A 70 7.73 -13.94 -8.13
CA TRP A 70 8.48 -12.74 -7.75
C TRP A 70 7.97 -12.05 -6.49
N TYR A 71 6.67 -12.07 -6.25
CA TYR A 71 6.04 -11.45 -5.08
C TYR A 71 6.44 -12.10 -3.74
N HIS A 72 6.95 -13.35 -3.76
CA HIS A 72 7.28 -14.11 -2.57
C HIS A 72 8.73 -13.93 -2.09
N TRP A 73 9.52 -13.16 -2.84
CA TRP A 73 10.95 -13.00 -2.60
C TRP A 73 11.28 -11.52 -2.44
N ASP A 74 11.74 -11.12 -1.24
CA ASP A 74 12.04 -9.72 -0.92
C ASP A 74 13.10 -9.10 -1.84
N TRP A 75 14.07 -9.88 -2.28
CA TRP A 75 15.10 -9.41 -3.20
C TRP A 75 14.56 -8.99 -4.58
N ILE A 76 13.37 -9.45 -4.95
CA ILE A 76 12.68 -9.05 -6.20
C ILE A 76 11.66 -7.94 -5.94
N CYS A 77 10.81 -8.08 -4.92
CA CYS A 77 9.65 -7.21 -4.72
C CYS A 77 9.80 -6.19 -3.59
N GLY A 78 10.80 -6.34 -2.70
CA GLY A 78 10.95 -5.48 -1.54
C GLY A 78 9.91 -5.72 -0.45
N ASP A 79 9.26 -6.90 -0.45
CA ASP A 79 8.16 -7.30 0.42
C ASP A 79 6.84 -6.56 0.16
N HIS A 80 5.76 -6.99 0.79
CA HIS A 80 4.40 -6.47 0.64
C HIS A 80 4.28 -4.96 0.92
N ILE A 81 5.06 -4.46 1.86
CA ILE A 81 5.07 -3.03 2.20
C ILE A 81 5.58 -2.16 1.05
N VAL A 82 6.52 -2.66 0.27
CA VAL A 82 7.13 -1.95 -0.88
C VAL A 82 6.36 -2.22 -2.16
N GLU A 83 5.93 -3.46 -2.38
CA GLU A 83 5.31 -3.85 -3.65
C GLU A 83 3.88 -3.33 -3.79
N GLN A 84 3.05 -3.48 -2.75
CA GLN A 84 1.64 -3.08 -2.79
C GLN A 84 1.34 -1.85 -1.93
N HIS A 85 1.79 -1.86 -0.69
CA HIS A 85 1.38 -0.84 0.25
C HIS A 85 2.01 0.54 -0.01
N ILE A 86 3.05 0.58 -0.82
CA ILE A 86 3.63 1.84 -1.31
C ILE A 86 2.58 2.78 -1.92
N HIS A 87 1.54 2.23 -2.56
CA HIS A 87 0.47 3.03 -3.13
C HIS A 87 -0.30 3.85 -2.08
N ASN A 88 -0.54 3.28 -0.90
CA ASN A 88 -1.21 3.98 0.20
C ASN A 88 -0.24 4.92 0.93
N ILE A 89 1.02 4.51 1.11
CA ILE A 89 2.07 5.37 1.68
C ILE A 89 2.29 6.60 0.80
N ASP A 90 2.29 6.44 -0.52
CA ASP A 90 2.41 7.55 -1.47
C ASP A 90 1.27 8.56 -1.35
N VAL A 91 0.03 8.10 -1.13
CA VAL A 91 -1.11 8.99 -0.88
C VAL A 91 -0.91 9.81 0.40
N MET A 92 -0.40 9.19 1.48
CA MET A 92 -0.09 9.92 2.70
C MET A 92 1.02 10.95 2.46
N ASN A 93 2.12 10.55 1.81
CA ASN A 93 3.21 11.46 1.47
C ASN A 93 2.74 12.62 0.58
N TRP A 94 1.80 12.36 -0.33
CA TRP A 94 1.21 13.39 -1.19
C TRP A 94 0.36 14.37 -0.36
N ALA A 95 -0.50 13.87 0.51
CA ALA A 95 -1.33 14.71 1.37
C ALA A 95 -0.51 15.58 2.33
N PHE A 96 0.55 15.03 2.91
CA PHE A 96 1.45 15.74 3.84
C PHE A 96 2.58 16.51 3.16
N ASN A 97 2.61 16.58 1.82
CA ASN A 97 3.65 17.26 1.02
C ASN A 97 5.09 16.79 1.30
N GLY A 98 5.27 15.54 1.68
CA GLY A 98 6.61 14.98 1.91
C GLY A 98 6.58 13.63 2.63
N PRO A 99 7.74 12.97 2.75
CA PRO A 99 7.85 11.72 3.47
C PRO A 99 7.78 11.92 4.99
N PRO A 100 7.51 10.86 5.77
CA PRO A 100 7.60 10.91 7.22
C PRO A 100 9.05 11.19 7.66
N VAL A 101 9.19 11.93 8.76
CA VAL A 101 10.50 12.25 9.36
C VAL A 101 10.93 11.19 10.36
N LYS A 102 10.00 10.36 10.84
CA LYS A 102 10.24 9.26 11.74
C LYS A 102 9.20 8.17 11.54
N PHE A 103 9.61 6.94 11.73
CA PHE A 103 8.68 5.81 11.74
C PHE A 103 9.10 4.75 12.75
N THR A 104 8.11 4.05 13.30
CA THR A 104 8.29 2.89 14.17
C THR A 104 7.34 1.79 13.68
N GLY A 105 7.83 0.59 13.52
CA GLY A 105 7.02 -0.46 12.94
C GLY A 105 7.25 -1.83 13.56
N MET A 106 6.30 -2.70 13.32
CA MET A 106 6.35 -4.12 13.58
C MET A 106 5.76 -4.89 12.41
N GLY A 107 6.10 -6.15 12.32
CA GLY A 107 5.58 -7.05 11.30
C GLY A 107 6.10 -8.45 11.50
N GLY A 108 5.73 -9.35 10.61
CA GLY A 108 6.19 -10.72 10.70
C GLY A 108 5.58 -11.66 9.67
N ARG A 109 5.90 -12.94 9.85
CA ARG A 109 5.51 -14.05 8.97
C ARG A 109 4.85 -15.15 9.80
N GLN A 110 3.56 -15.02 10.08
CA GLN A 110 2.79 -15.94 10.93
C GLN A 110 1.71 -16.73 10.19
N SER A 111 1.18 -16.20 9.09
CA SER A 111 0.03 -16.80 8.39
C SER A 111 0.35 -17.49 7.07
N ARG A 112 1.61 -17.44 6.62
CA ARG A 112 2.02 -18.00 5.32
C ARG A 112 2.23 -19.51 5.33
N GLY A 113 2.37 -20.12 6.49
CA GLY A 113 2.65 -21.57 6.59
C GLY A 113 3.94 -21.95 5.86
N ASN A 114 3.88 -23.05 5.08
CA ASN A 114 5.03 -23.59 4.34
C ASN A 114 5.16 -23.03 2.91
N ILE A 115 4.44 -21.97 2.54
CA ILE A 115 4.61 -21.36 1.22
C ILE A 115 6.05 -20.84 1.10
N PRO A 116 6.81 -21.23 0.07
CA PRO A 116 8.18 -20.75 -0.13
C PRO A 116 8.28 -19.25 -0.29
N GLY A 117 9.49 -18.71 -0.09
CA GLY A 117 9.78 -17.30 -0.12
C GLY A 117 10.04 -16.74 1.28
N ASN A 118 10.55 -15.53 1.37
CA ASN A 118 11.00 -14.92 2.62
C ASN A 118 10.26 -13.64 3.01
N ILE A 119 9.26 -13.20 2.22
CA ILE A 119 8.43 -12.04 2.57
C ILE A 119 7.60 -12.29 3.83
N TRP A 120 7.28 -11.22 4.51
CA TRP A 120 6.36 -11.23 5.64
C TRP A 120 4.90 -11.21 5.17
N ASP A 121 3.97 -11.44 6.08
CA ASP A 121 2.53 -11.44 5.77
C ASP A 121 1.78 -10.25 6.36
N HIS A 122 2.40 -9.48 7.25
CA HIS A 122 1.80 -8.27 7.80
C HIS A 122 2.83 -7.26 8.29
N PHE A 123 2.44 -5.98 8.22
CA PHE A 123 3.18 -4.84 8.75
C PHE A 123 2.22 -3.86 9.40
N ALA A 124 2.65 -3.26 10.51
CA ALA A 124 2.01 -2.12 11.16
C ALA A 124 3.08 -1.08 11.47
N VAL A 125 2.94 0.12 10.93
CA VAL A 125 3.93 1.18 11.02
C VAL A 125 3.25 2.48 11.44
N GLU A 126 3.74 3.09 12.50
CA GLU A 126 3.43 4.49 12.83
C GLU A 126 4.43 5.38 12.10
N MET A 127 3.92 6.35 11.35
CA MET A 127 4.71 7.36 10.63
C MET A 127 4.43 8.75 11.22
N GLU A 128 5.48 9.47 11.57
CA GLU A 128 5.41 10.87 12.03
C GLU A 128 5.86 11.81 10.92
N TYR A 129 5.02 12.78 10.57
CA TYR A 129 5.31 13.78 9.55
C TYR A 129 5.89 15.06 10.16
N ALA A 130 6.47 15.93 9.34
CA ALA A 130 7.19 17.11 9.79
C ALA A 130 6.37 18.09 10.65
N ASN A 131 5.03 18.10 10.48
CA ASN A 131 4.12 18.90 11.30
C ASN A 131 3.70 18.21 12.62
N GLY A 132 4.29 17.06 12.96
CA GLY A 132 3.97 16.28 14.15
C GLY A 132 2.74 15.35 14.01
N ALA A 133 2.04 15.39 12.88
CA ALA A 133 0.92 14.49 12.63
C ALA A 133 1.37 13.02 12.53
N ARG A 134 0.54 12.11 13.02
CA ARG A 134 0.83 10.67 13.02
C ARG A 134 -0.14 9.90 12.15
N VAL A 135 0.40 9.00 11.37
CA VAL A 135 -0.35 8.11 10.48
C VAL A 135 -0.07 6.66 10.83
N MET A 136 -1.14 5.88 11.03
CA MET A 136 -1.05 4.43 11.16
C MET A 136 -1.16 3.79 9.78
N SER A 137 -0.11 3.10 9.41
CA SER A 137 0.04 2.38 8.14
C SER A 137 -0.01 0.89 8.41
N MET A 138 -0.97 0.17 7.83
CA MET A 138 -1.15 -1.26 8.06
C MET A 138 -1.36 -2.00 6.74
N CYS A 139 -0.59 -3.06 6.53
CA CYS A 139 -0.81 -3.94 5.39
C CYS A 139 -0.64 -5.41 5.76
N ARG A 140 -1.36 -6.26 5.08
CA ARG A 140 -1.28 -7.72 5.22
C ARG A 140 -1.83 -8.44 4.00
N HIS A 141 -1.45 -9.70 3.86
CA HIS A 141 -2.02 -10.64 2.91
C HIS A 141 -2.31 -11.98 3.59
N THR A 142 -3.25 -11.96 4.52
CA THR A 142 -3.68 -13.13 5.30
C THR A 142 -4.90 -13.78 4.65
N PRO A 143 -4.82 -15.07 4.25
CA PRO A 143 -5.96 -15.76 3.63
C PRO A 143 -7.22 -15.73 4.48
N LYS A 144 -8.38 -15.65 3.84
CA LYS A 144 -9.72 -15.67 4.48
C LYS A 144 -9.98 -14.51 5.46
N SER A 145 -9.25 -13.42 5.35
CA SER A 145 -9.45 -12.22 6.15
C SER A 145 -10.21 -11.13 5.39
N THR A 146 -10.91 -10.25 6.09
CA THR A 146 -11.67 -9.15 5.47
C THR A 146 -10.73 -8.18 4.78
N PRO A 147 -10.85 -7.95 3.45
CA PRO A 147 -9.98 -7.02 2.73
C PRO A 147 -10.34 -5.56 3.05
N ARG A 148 -9.32 -4.71 3.05
CA ARG A 148 -9.49 -3.25 3.11
C ARG A 148 -8.32 -2.57 2.41
N VAL A 149 -8.59 -1.84 1.34
CA VAL A 149 -7.60 -0.98 0.66
C VAL A 149 -8.17 0.42 0.63
N ALA A 150 -7.67 1.28 1.50
CA ALA A 150 -8.24 2.59 1.75
C ALA A 150 -7.28 3.51 2.51
N GLU A 151 -7.55 4.80 2.43
CA GLU A 151 -6.91 5.85 3.21
C GLU A 151 -7.96 6.67 3.96
N ARG A 152 -7.63 7.09 5.18
CA ARG A 152 -8.33 8.12 5.93
C ARG A 152 -7.34 9.22 6.33
N LEU A 153 -7.67 10.45 5.98
CA LEU A 153 -6.94 11.64 6.40
C LEU A 153 -7.82 12.44 7.36
N VAL A 154 -7.23 12.89 8.46
CA VAL A 154 -7.92 13.63 9.50
C VAL A 154 -7.32 15.02 9.57
N GLY A 155 -8.15 16.03 9.37
CA GLY A 155 -7.82 17.43 9.53
C GLY A 155 -8.52 18.05 10.74
N SER A 156 -8.11 19.24 11.14
CA SER A 156 -8.66 19.97 12.28
C SER A 156 -10.13 20.39 12.09
N ARG A 157 -10.65 20.38 10.84
CA ARG A 157 -12.02 20.78 10.49
C ARG A 157 -12.79 19.74 9.71
N GLY A 158 -12.27 18.53 9.57
CA GLY A 158 -12.94 17.46 8.85
C GLY A 158 -12.02 16.27 8.59
N PHE A 159 -12.52 15.29 7.88
CA PHE A 159 -11.76 14.12 7.46
C PHE A 159 -12.12 13.71 6.03
N ALA A 160 -11.19 13.04 5.37
CA ALA A 160 -11.39 12.44 4.06
C ALA A 160 -11.25 10.93 4.14
N ASP A 161 -12.16 10.22 3.47
CA ASP A 161 -12.06 8.78 3.20
C ASP A 161 -11.87 8.56 1.70
N LEU A 162 -10.84 7.79 1.35
CA LEU A 162 -10.54 7.41 -0.01
C LEU A 162 -10.45 5.89 -0.12
N THR A 163 -10.87 5.34 -1.24
CA THR A 163 -10.84 3.90 -1.49
C THR A 163 -10.26 3.59 -2.86
N GLN A 164 -9.66 2.43 -3.01
CA GLN A 164 -9.11 1.96 -4.29
C GLN A 164 -10.15 1.97 -5.42
N SER A 165 -11.44 1.78 -5.11
CA SER A 165 -12.53 1.81 -6.09
C SER A 165 -12.85 3.20 -6.64
N GLY A 166 -12.16 4.25 -6.16
CA GLY A 166 -12.36 5.62 -6.61
C GLY A 166 -13.41 6.40 -5.82
N VAL A 167 -13.98 5.82 -4.78
CA VAL A 167 -14.84 6.59 -3.86
C VAL A 167 -13.95 7.45 -2.99
N ALA A 168 -14.19 8.76 -3.05
CA ALA A 168 -13.55 9.75 -2.20
C ALA A 168 -14.62 10.67 -1.62
N THR A 169 -14.53 10.95 -0.34
CA THR A 169 -15.48 11.83 0.36
C THR A 169 -14.74 12.70 1.37
N ILE A 170 -15.15 13.95 1.48
CA ILE A 170 -14.74 14.84 2.58
C ILE A 170 -15.98 15.10 3.45
N LYS A 171 -15.83 14.93 4.77
CA LYS A 171 -16.85 15.25 5.78
C LYS A 171 -16.30 16.26 6.76
N GLY A 172 -17.11 17.25 7.13
CA GLY A 172 -16.72 18.31 8.05
C GLY A 172 -17.24 19.67 7.60
N ALA A 173 -16.45 20.72 7.82
CA ALA A 173 -16.87 22.10 7.54
C ALA A 173 -17.15 22.39 6.05
N LYS A 174 -16.47 21.70 5.16
CA LYS A 174 -16.68 21.79 3.70
C LYS A 174 -16.79 20.40 3.10
N PRO A 175 -17.99 19.80 3.07
CA PRO A 175 -18.20 18.45 2.55
C PRO A 175 -17.99 18.36 1.03
N PHE A 176 -17.51 17.18 0.58
CA PHE A 176 -17.30 16.84 -0.82
C PHE A 176 -17.57 15.35 -1.07
#